data_132d6ffdd32185ddcc1c75d4a48e85ce
#
_entry.id   132d6ffdd32185ddcc1c75d4a48e85ce
#
_cell.length_a   1.000
_cell.length_b   1.000
_cell.length_c   1.000
_cell.angle_alpha   90.00
_cell.angle_beta   90.00
_cell.angle_gamma   90.00
#
_symmetry.space_group_name_H-M   'P 1'
#
loop_
_entity.id
_entity.type
_entity.pdbx_description
1 polymer ?
#
loop_
_entity_poly.entity_id
_entity_poly.type
_entity_poly.pdbx_seq_one_letter_code
_entity_poly.pdbx_strand_id
1 'polypeptide(L)'
;MSIISTQMSSSIKNGSWIRRMFEAGIQLKQKYGDDAVCDFSLGNPDLAPPPAVGKALAEFVKHVDEPFSLGYMPNNGFGWAREKLAAHLSKEQGAELTANDVILTCGAAGALNVIFRTVLEPGDEVLTVTPYFVEYGSYVGNHGGTLKKVPTLPGTFGLDLPAIEAAITPKTRAMIINSPHNPTGTVYSREELEGLTAILAKASERNGRPLYLVVDEPYRFLAFDGVEVPSLLPMYPYAVLASSFSKNLCLAGERVGFIALSPLFGLFA
;
A
#
# COMPACT_ATOMS: atom_id res chain seq x y z
N MET A 1 36.31 8.89 2.14
CA MET A 1 35.54 7.64 2.02
C MET A 1 34.11 7.93 2.42
N SER A 2 33.11 7.46 1.67
CA SER A 2 31.69 7.55 2.11
C SER A 2 31.46 6.51 3.20
N ILE A 3 30.83 6.91 4.30
CA ILE A 3 30.43 6.01 5.42
C ILE A 3 29.12 5.30 5.17
N ILE A 4 28.42 5.64 4.06
CA ILE A 4 27.14 5.05 3.65
C ILE A 4 27.27 4.43 2.26
N SER A 5 26.39 3.49 1.93
CA SER A 5 26.37 2.83 0.63
C SER A 5 26.12 3.83 -0.50
N THR A 6 26.60 3.52 -1.70
CA THR A 6 26.37 4.34 -2.91
C THR A 6 24.89 4.53 -3.18
N GLN A 7 24.07 3.47 -3.00
CA GLN A 7 22.63 3.53 -3.14
C GLN A 7 22.01 4.53 -2.16
N MET A 8 22.38 4.46 -0.87
CA MET A 8 21.87 5.38 0.14
C MET A 8 22.32 6.82 -0.12
N SER A 9 23.59 7.01 -0.54
CA SER A 9 24.11 8.34 -0.92
C SER A 9 23.30 8.95 -2.07
N SER A 10 22.96 8.14 -3.08
CA SER A 10 22.12 8.56 -4.20
C SER A 10 20.69 8.88 -3.73
N SER A 11 20.10 8.03 -2.88
CA SER A 11 18.75 8.22 -2.33
C SER A 11 18.65 9.50 -1.50
N ILE A 12 19.66 9.83 -0.71
CA ILE A 12 19.70 11.09 0.06
C ILE A 12 19.79 12.31 -0.87
N LYS A 13 20.64 12.24 -1.91
CA LYS A 13 20.77 13.34 -2.88
C LYS A 13 19.49 13.58 -3.68
N ASN A 14 18.80 12.49 -4.04
CA ASN A 14 17.55 12.51 -4.79
C ASN A 14 16.32 12.49 -3.86
N GLY A 15 16.56 12.70 -2.57
CA GLY A 15 15.57 12.48 -1.50
C GLY A 15 14.23 13.17 -1.75
N SER A 16 13.21 12.54 -1.20
CA SER A 16 11.79 12.88 -1.37
C SER A 16 11.54 14.39 -1.25
N TRP A 17 11.03 14.99 -2.32
CA TRP A 17 10.55 16.37 -2.34
C TRP A 17 9.51 16.61 -1.23
N ILE A 18 8.71 15.60 -0.90
CA ILE A 18 7.70 15.64 0.16
C ILE A 18 8.36 15.93 1.51
N ARG A 19 9.46 15.24 1.83
CA ARG A 19 10.19 15.50 3.09
C ARG A 19 10.75 16.91 3.14
N ARG A 20 11.36 17.37 2.04
CA ARG A 20 11.90 18.75 1.96
C ARG A 20 10.79 19.78 2.09
N MET A 21 9.64 19.56 1.47
CA MET A 21 8.48 20.45 1.60
C MET A 21 7.94 20.46 3.03
N PHE A 22 7.85 19.30 3.67
CA PHE A 22 7.44 19.19 5.07
C PHE A 22 8.38 19.94 6.02
N GLU A 23 9.71 19.72 5.88
CA GLU A 23 10.72 20.44 6.67
C GLU A 23 10.68 21.95 6.43
N ALA A 24 10.51 22.38 5.18
CA ALA A 24 10.33 23.78 4.83
C ALA A 24 9.05 24.36 5.44
N GLY A 25 7.95 23.61 5.43
CA GLY A 25 6.69 24.00 6.08
C GLY A 25 6.87 24.27 7.58
N ILE A 26 7.58 23.40 8.29
CA ILE A 26 7.90 23.60 9.72
C ILE A 26 8.69 24.88 9.92
N GLN A 27 9.72 25.12 9.12
CA GLN A 27 10.55 26.33 9.23
C GLN A 27 9.76 27.61 8.92
N LEU A 28 8.87 27.56 7.91
CA LEU A 28 8.01 28.69 7.56
C LEU A 28 7.00 29.00 8.68
N LYS A 29 6.39 27.98 9.28
CA LYS A 29 5.49 28.15 10.44
C LYS A 29 6.21 28.75 11.64
N GLN A 30 7.42 28.28 11.94
CA GLN A 30 8.24 28.87 13.00
C GLN A 30 8.57 30.37 12.75
N LYS A 31 8.78 30.75 11.49
CA LYS A 31 9.15 32.10 11.10
C LYS A 31 7.97 33.05 11.03
N TYR A 32 6.84 32.61 10.51
CA TYR A 32 5.70 33.46 10.16
C TYR A 32 4.45 33.21 11.01
N GLY A 33 4.43 32.18 11.83
CA GLY A 33 3.25 31.70 12.57
C GLY A 33 2.47 30.65 11.81
N ASP A 34 1.77 29.77 12.54
CA ASP A 34 1.03 28.65 11.98
C ASP A 34 -0.08 29.10 11.01
N ASP A 35 -0.80 30.15 11.35
CA ASP A 35 -1.92 30.70 10.57
C ASP A 35 -1.49 31.37 9.25
N ALA A 36 -0.22 31.71 9.12
CA ALA A 36 0.32 32.36 7.92
C ALA A 36 0.81 31.35 6.87
N VAL A 37 0.80 30.05 7.17
CA VAL A 37 1.37 29.02 6.29
C VAL A 37 0.35 27.93 5.99
N CYS A 38 -0.14 27.89 4.74
CA CYS A 38 -0.96 26.81 4.23
C CYS A 38 -0.05 25.65 3.81
N ASP A 39 0.07 24.64 4.67
CA ASP A 39 0.95 23.49 4.46
C ASP A 39 0.15 22.29 3.92
N PHE A 40 0.35 21.99 2.64
CA PHE A 40 -0.24 20.82 1.95
C PHE A 40 0.81 19.76 1.61
N SER A 41 1.95 19.74 2.30
CA SER A 41 3.06 18.85 1.98
C SER A 41 2.86 17.41 2.43
N LEU A 42 2.13 17.19 3.54
CA LEU A 42 1.91 15.86 4.12
C LEU A 42 0.44 15.69 4.51
N GLY A 43 -0.20 14.66 3.93
CA GLY A 43 -1.56 14.25 4.29
C GLY A 43 -1.61 13.51 5.63
N ASN A 44 -1.34 14.23 6.73
CA ASN A 44 -1.52 13.68 8.07
C ASN A 44 -2.98 13.85 8.50
N PRO A 45 -3.68 12.80 8.96
CA PRO A 45 -5.03 12.95 9.53
C PRO A 45 -5.01 13.95 10.70
N ASP A 46 -5.88 14.92 10.66
CA ASP A 46 -6.02 15.99 11.68
C ASP A 46 -7.21 15.76 12.62
N LEU A 47 -8.02 14.74 12.32
CA LEU A 47 -9.12 14.32 13.18
C LEU A 47 -8.63 13.39 14.29
N ALA A 48 -9.33 13.44 15.43
CA ALA A 48 -9.11 12.50 16.51
C ALA A 48 -9.50 11.06 16.07
N PRO A 49 -8.79 10.02 16.57
CA PRO A 49 -9.22 8.64 16.37
C PRO A 49 -10.65 8.41 16.89
N PRO A 50 -11.39 7.45 16.34
CA PRO A 50 -12.71 7.09 16.86
C PRO A 50 -12.68 6.82 18.38
N PRO A 51 -13.72 7.21 19.15
CA PRO A 51 -13.74 7.00 20.61
C PRO A 51 -13.55 5.55 21.06
N ALA A 52 -13.85 4.58 20.18
CA ALA A 52 -13.59 3.16 20.43
C ALA A 52 -12.11 2.84 20.63
N VAL A 53 -11.20 3.57 19.97
CA VAL A 53 -9.76 3.39 20.13
C VAL A 53 -9.32 3.75 21.56
N GLY A 54 -9.72 4.91 22.05
CA GLY A 54 -9.42 5.32 23.42
C GLY A 54 -9.98 4.35 24.46
N LYS A 55 -11.21 3.83 24.25
CA LYS A 55 -11.80 2.82 25.13
C LYS A 55 -11.00 1.51 25.12
N ALA A 56 -10.59 1.05 23.94
CA ALA A 56 -9.79 -0.18 23.82
C ALA A 56 -8.42 -0.05 24.49
N LEU A 57 -7.75 1.10 24.34
CA LEU A 57 -6.48 1.39 25.02
C LEU A 57 -6.66 1.44 26.54
N ALA A 58 -7.71 2.13 27.03
CA ALA A 58 -8.01 2.19 28.46
C ALA A 58 -8.31 0.80 29.05
N GLU A 59 -8.97 -0.08 28.30
CA GLU A 59 -9.18 -1.47 28.71
C GLU A 59 -7.88 -2.25 28.72
N PHE A 60 -7.05 -2.14 27.69
CA PHE A 60 -5.77 -2.81 27.63
C PHE A 60 -4.84 -2.43 28.80
N VAL A 61 -4.82 -1.15 29.20
CA VAL A 61 -3.98 -0.68 30.32
C VAL A 61 -4.31 -1.40 31.63
N LYS A 62 -5.54 -1.87 31.85
CA LYS A 62 -5.93 -2.63 33.04
C LYS A 62 -5.24 -4.01 33.13
N HIS A 63 -4.78 -4.52 32.02
CA HIS A 63 -4.17 -5.82 31.87
C HIS A 63 -2.68 -5.76 31.55
N VAL A 64 -2.08 -4.55 31.51
CA VAL A 64 -0.68 -4.37 31.10
C VAL A 64 0.32 -5.07 32.03
N ASP A 65 -0.03 -5.22 33.29
CA ASP A 65 0.80 -5.88 34.32
C ASP A 65 0.66 -7.41 34.33
N GLU A 66 -0.24 -7.98 33.51
CA GLU A 66 -0.38 -9.42 33.39
C GLU A 66 0.81 -10.03 32.62
N PRO A 67 1.25 -11.26 32.98
CA PRO A 67 2.31 -11.93 32.25
C PRO A 67 2.02 -12.02 30.76
N PHE A 68 3.01 -11.70 29.93
CA PHE A 68 2.93 -11.72 28.47
C PHE A 68 1.99 -10.71 27.81
N SER A 69 1.39 -9.78 28.53
CA SER A 69 0.53 -8.73 27.95
C SER A 69 1.24 -7.92 26.86
N LEU A 70 2.55 -7.69 27.02
CA LEU A 70 3.47 -7.05 26.06
C LEU A 70 4.47 -8.06 25.46
N GLY A 71 4.14 -9.35 25.47
CA GLY A 71 4.98 -10.40 24.95
C GLY A 71 5.03 -10.46 23.42
N TYR A 72 5.91 -11.32 22.89
CA TYR A 72 5.97 -11.56 21.45
C TYR A 72 4.66 -12.15 20.92
N MET A 73 4.19 -11.63 19.79
CA MET A 73 3.13 -12.24 19.01
C MET A 73 3.70 -13.15 17.91
N PRO A 74 2.89 -14.05 17.32
CA PRO A 74 3.27 -14.77 16.12
C PRO A 74 3.68 -13.81 14.98
N ASN A 75 4.59 -14.23 14.11
CA ASN A 75 5.15 -13.38 13.05
C ASN A 75 4.10 -12.76 12.12
N ASN A 76 2.99 -13.44 11.92
CA ASN A 76 1.86 -12.95 11.11
C ASN A 76 0.79 -12.19 11.91
N GLY A 77 1.00 -11.99 13.22
CA GLY A 77 0.06 -11.35 14.13
C GLY A 77 -0.83 -12.32 14.90
N PHE A 78 -1.48 -11.83 15.95
CA PHE A 78 -2.38 -12.63 16.77
C PHE A 78 -3.54 -13.22 15.94
N GLY A 79 -3.85 -14.51 16.15
CA GLY A 79 -4.91 -15.24 15.44
C GLY A 79 -6.26 -14.54 15.54
N TRP A 80 -6.67 -14.16 16.75
CA TRP A 80 -7.94 -13.46 16.99
C TRP A 80 -8.04 -12.12 16.25
N ALA A 81 -6.93 -11.39 16.11
CA ALA A 81 -6.92 -10.12 15.39
C ALA A 81 -7.04 -10.33 13.88
N ARG A 82 -6.33 -11.35 13.34
CA ARG A 82 -6.40 -11.73 11.93
C ARG A 82 -7.79 -12.26 11.55
N GLU A 83 -8.43 -13.06 12.41
CA GLU A 83 -9.80 -13.54 12.23
C GLU A 83 -10.80 -12.39 12.11
N LYS A 84 -10.75 -11.43 13.06
CA LYS A 84 -11.62 -10.26 13.02
C LYS A 84 -11.38 -9.39 11.80
N LEU A 85 -10.13 -9.20 11.43
CA LEU A 85 -9.76 -8.42 10.25
C LEU A 85 -10.19 -9.12 8.97
N ALA A 86 -9.98 -10.43 8.85
CA ALA A 86 -10.44 -11.23 7.73
C ALA A 86 -11.97 -11.15 7.55
N ALA A 87 -12.73 -11.27 8.65
CA ALA A 87 -14.19 -11.13 8.62
C ALA A 87 -14.65 -9.73 8.18
N HIS A 88 -13.93 -8.67 8.56
CA HIS A 88 -14.18 -7.30 8.09
C HIS A 88 -13.86 -7.16 6.60
N LEU A 89 -12.68 -7.58 6.19
CA LEU A 89 -12.22 -7.50 4.81
C LEU A 89 -13.09 -8.35 3.87
N SER A 90 -13.59 -9.51 4.32
CA SER A 90 -14.50 -10.33 3.51
C SER A 90 -15.73 -9.56 3.07
N LYS A 91 -16.29 -8.75 3.97
CA LYS A 91 -17.46 -7.90 3.65
C LYS A 91 -17.08 -6.74 2.74
N GLU A 92 -15.95 -6.08 3.04
CA GLU A 92 -15.48 -4.90 2.31
C GLU A 92 -15.03 -5.25 0.89
N GLN A 93 -14.36 -6.38 0.73
CA GLN A 93 -13.78 -6.82 -0.54
C GLN A 93 -14.71 -7.76 -1.34
N GLY A 94 -15.83 -8.19 -0.77
CA GLY A 94 -16.74 -9.14 -1.43
C GLY A 94 -16.06 -10.48 -1.73
N ALA A 95 -15.16 -10.94 -0.85
CA ALA A 95 -14.38 -12.17 -1.00
C ALA A 95 -14.33 -12.92 0.33
N GLU A 96 -14.37 -14.25 0.32
CA GLU A 96 -14.24 -15.06 1.52
C GLU A 96 -12.76 -15.15 1.95
N LEU A 97 -12.42 -14.41 3.01
CA LEU A 97 -11.07 -14.41 3.59
C LEU A 97 -11.08 -15.08 4.96
N THR A 98 -10.00 -15.76 5.27
CA THR A 98 -9.72 -16.40 6.56
C THR A 98 -8.53 -15.72 7.26
N ALA A 99 -8.28 -16.07 8.50
CA ALA A 99 -7.08 -15.61 9.21
C ALA A 99 -5.77 -15.98 8.48
N ASN A 100 -5.77 -17.03 7.65
CA ASN A 100 -4.58 -17.45 6.91
C ASN A 100 -4.27 -16.55 5.70
N ASP A 101 -5.27 -15.79 5.24
CA ASP A 101 -5.11 -14.85 4.13
C ASP A 101 -4.65 -13.47 4.59
N VAL A 102 -4.48 -13.27 5.91
CA VAL A 102 -4.18 -11.96 6.51
C VAL A 102 -2.89 -12.00 7.33
N ILE A 103 -2.03 -10.99 7.15
CA ILE A 103 -0.79 -10.78 7.90
C ILE A 103 -0.80 -9.35 8.45
N LEU A 104 -0.56 -9.18 9.75
CA LEU A 104 -0.40 -7.86 10.36
C LEU A 104 1.01 -7.31 10.11
N THR A 105 1.12 -6.01 9.88
CA THR A 105 2.38 -5.35 9.51
C THR A 105 2.55 -3.99 10.18
N CYS A 106 3.76 -3.45 10.11
CA CYS A 106 4.07 -2.09 10.60
C CYS A 106 3.59 -1.02 9.59
N GLY A 107 2.28 -0.85 9.47
CA GLY A 107 1.64 0.04 8.50
C GLY A 107 1.73 -0.49 7.06
N ALA A 108 1.10 0.21 6.12
CA ALA A 108 1.14 -0.16 4.70
C ALA A 108 2.56 -0.15 4.12
N ALA A 109 3.44 0.74 4.58
CA ALA A 109 4.85 0.75 4.18
C ALA A 109 5.56 -0.56 4.55
N GLY A 110 5.31 -1.08 5.76
CA GLY A 110 5.79 -2.39 6.18
C GLY A 110 5.21 -3.51 5.32
N ALA A 111 3.91 -3.46 5.02
CA ALA A 111 3.25 -4.40 4.13
C ALA A 111 3.92 -4.46 2.75
N LEU A 112 4.12 -3.31 2.11
CA LEU A 112 4.75 -3.22 0.80
C LEU A 112 6.20 -3.74 0.81
N ASN A 113 6.99 -3.43 1.84
CA ASN A 113 8.34 -3.96 1.96
C ASN A 113 8.34 -5.49 2.15
N VAL A 114 7.41 -6.06 2.93
CA VAL A 114 7.27 -7.52 3.08
C VAL A 114 6.89 -8.16 1.76
N ILE A 115 5.90 -7.62 1.04
CA ILE A 115 5.48 -8.12 -0.28
C ILE A 115 6.67 -8.12 -1.24
N PHE A 116 7.33 -6.98 -1.44
CA PHE A 116 8.44 -6.89 -2.39
C PHE A 116 9.64 -7.74 -1.98
N ARG A 117 9.93 -7.88 -0.68
CA ARG A 117 10.96 -8.82 -0.22
C ARG A 117 10.64 -10.27 -0.55
N THR A 118 9.35 -10.62 -0.52
CA THR A 118 8.89 -12.00 -0.77
C THR A 118 8.89 -12.35 -2.25
N VAL A 119 8.51 -11.39 -3.12
CA VAL A 119 8.26 -11.70 -4.54
C VAL A 119 9.38 -11.29 -5.48
N LEU A 120 10.27 -10.36 -5.11
CA LEU A 120 11.31 -9.84 -6.00
C LEU A 120 12.63 -10.58 -5.86
N GLU A 121 13.24 -10.85 -7.00
CA GLU A 121 14.65 -11.18 -7.15
C GLU A 121 15.44 -9.96 -7.67
N PRO A 122 16.77 -9.89 -7.42
CA PRO A 122 17.59 -8.81 -7.95
C PRO A 122 17.46 -8.68 -9.46
N GLY A 123 17.11 -7.48 -9.94
CA GLY A 123 16.91 -7.18 -11.35
C GLY A 123 15.49 -7.35 -11.87
N ASP A 124 14.56 -7.79 -11.03
CA ASP A 124 13.13 -7.79 -11.36
C ASP A 124 12.58 -6.36 -11.51
N GLU A 125 11.52 -6.23 -12.28
CA GLU A 125 10.85 -4.97 -12.56
C GLU A 125 9.46 -4.94 -11.90
N VAL A 126 9.12 -3.80 -11.32
CA VAL A 126 7.77 -3.51 -10.82
C VAL A 126 7.20 -2.34 -11.62
N LEU A 127 6.03 -2.53 -12.20
CA LEU A 127 5.32 -1.46 -12.91
C LEU A 127 4.52 -0.60 -11.93
N THR A 128 4.42 0.69 -12.22
CA THR A 128 3.46 1.62 -11.60
C THR A 128 2.99 2.65 -12.62
N VAL A 129 1.79 3.18 -12.44
CA VAL A 129 1.28 4.27 -13.29
C VAL A 129 1.74 5.63 -12.77
N THR A 130 1.80 6.64 -13.63
CA THR A 130 2.18 8.01 -13.27
C THR A 130 1.00 8.98 -13.40
N PRO A 131 0.86 9.93 -12.44
CA PRO A 131 1.67 10.13 -11.22
C PRO A 131 1.51 8.99 -10.21
N TYR A 132 2.40 8.87 -9.22
CA TYR A 132 2.38 7.79 -8.23
C TYR A 132 2.92 8.26 -6.88
N PHE A 133 2.68 7.50 -5.83
CA PHE A 133 3.25 7.76 -4.51
C PHE A 133 4.77 7.50 -4.53
N VAL A 134 5.54 8.55 -4.33
CA VAL A 134 7.00 8.56 -4.60
C VAL A 134 7.81 7.51 -3.86
N GLU A 135 7.34 7.06 -2.69
CA GLU A 135 8.05 6.07 -1.87
C GLU A 135 8.05 4.66 -2.49
N TYR A 136 7.20 4.36 -3.48
CA TYR A 136 7.24 3.07 -4.17
C TYR A 136 8.61 2.76 -4.77
N GLY A 137 9.31 3.79 -5.26
CA GLY A 137 10.68 3.64 -5.76
C GLY A 137 11.64 3.11 -4.70
N SER A 138 11.52 3.61 -3.46
CA SER A 138 12.32 3.16 -2.32
C SER A 138 11.95 1.74 -1.91
N TYR A 139 10.65 1.43 -1.80
CA TYR A 139 10.19 0.09 -1.39
C TYR A 139 10.65 -0.99 -2.38
N VAL A 140 10.56 -0.74 -3.68
CA VAL A 140 11.05 -1.66 -4.71
C VAL A 140 12.58 -1.77 -4.70
N GLY A 141 13.27 -0.61 -4.65
CA GLY A 141 14.72 -0.54 -4.67
C GLY A 141 15.40 -1.19 -3.46
N ASN A 142 14.77 -1.17 -2.28
CA ASN A 142 15.25 -1.83 -1.06
C ASN A 142 15.46 -3.35 -1.25
N HIS A 143 14.75 -3.94 -2.20
CA HIS A 143 14.76 -5.38 -2.46
C HIS A 143 15.38 -5.75 -3.82
N GLY A 144 16.17 -4.83 -4.39
CA GLY A 144 16.91 -5.08 -5.64
C GLY A 144 16.07 -4.99 -6.92
N GLY A 145 14.81 -4.57 -6.81
CA GLY A 145 13.92 -4.34 -7.95
C GLY A 145 14.13 -2.97 -8.61
N THR A 146 13.58 -2.80 -9.79
CA THR A 146 13.54 -1.53 -10.53
C THR A 146 12.09 -1.11 -10.75
N LEU A 147 11.73 0.11 -10.31
CA LEU A 147 10.39 0.67 -10.56
C LEU A 147 10.32 1.22 -11.99
N LYS A 148 9.45 0.66 -12.81
CA LYS A 148 9.12 1.12 -14.17
C LYS A 148 7.83 1.92 -14.16
N LYS A 149 7.83 3.05 -14.84
CA LYS A 149 6.74 4.00 -14.87
C LYS A 149 5.98 3.90 -16.18
N VAL A 150 4.66 3.81 -16.11
CA VAL A 150 3.76 3.79 -17.25
C VAL A 150 2.87 5.03 -17.19
N PRO A 151 2.67 5.79 -18.26
CA PRO A 151 1.75 6.92 -18.23
C PRO A 151 0.31 6.45 -18.05
N THR A 152 -0.51 7.29 -17.41
CA THR A 152 -1.98 7.17 -17.43
C THR A 152 -2.57 7.91 -18.64
N LEU A 153 -3.84 7.70 -18.91
CA LEU A 153 -4.55 8.42 -19.93
C LEU A 153 -4.58 9.94 -19.62
N PRO A 154 -4.22 10.80 -20.56
CA PRO A 154 -4.20 12.24 -20.34
C PRO A 154 -5.59 12.79 -19.94
N GLY A 155 -5.61 13.67 -18.95
CA GLY A 155 -6.82 14.36 -18.50
C GLY A 155 -7.71 13.58 -17.55
N THR A 156 -7.78 12.25 -17.66
CA THR A 156 -8.62 11.39 -16.81
C THR A 156 -7.85 10.65 -15.73
N PHE A 157 -6.56 10.46 -15.93
CA PHE A 157 -5.70 9.59 -15.11
C PHE A 157 -6.16 8.11 -15.08
N GLY A 158 -6.99 7.68 -16.03
CA GLY A 158 -7.38 6.29 -16.20
C GLY A 158 -6.20 5.39 -16.62
N LEU A 159 -6.38 4.09 -16.55
CA LEU A 159 -5.35 3.13 -16.94
C LEU A 159 -5.17 3.09 -18.47
N ASP A 160 -3.97 3.37 -18.95
CA ASP A 160 -3.59 3.13 -20.36
C ASP A 160 -3.21 1.65 -20.51
N LEU A 161 -4.22 0.80 -20.70
CA LEU A 161 -4.04 -0.65 -20.79
C LEU A 161 -3.07 -1.07 -21.90
N PRO A 162 -3.12 -0.49 -23.12
CA PRO A 162 -2.12 -0.77 -24.16
C PRO A 162 -0.69 -0.42 -23.73
N ALA A 163 -0.49 0.74 -23.07
CA ALA A 163 0.83 1.14 -22.58
C ALA A 163 1.32 0.23 -21.45
N ILE A 164 0.43 -0.22 -20.56
CA ILE A 164 0.75 -1.18 -19.52
C ILE A 164 1.19 -2.51 -20.14
N GLU A 165 0.43 -3.05 -21.10
CA GLU A 165 0.77 -4.30 -21.78
C GLU A 165 2.13 -4.23 -22.48
N ALA A 166 2.39 -3.13 -23.18
CA ALA A 166 3.67 -2.89 -23.87
C ALA A 166 4.86 -2.75 -22.89
N ALA A 167 4.64 -2.28 -21.68
CA ALA A 167 5.69 -2.12 -20.67
C ALA A 167 6.09 -3.43 -19.98
N ILE A 168 5.29 -4.50 -20.09
CA ILE A 168 5.58 -5.79 -19.47
C ILE A 168 6.71 -6.52 -20.21
N THR A 169 7.76 -6.85 -19.47
CA THR A 169 8.92 -7.61 -19.96
C THR A 169 9.00 -8.99 -19.26
N PRO A 170 9.90 -9.89 -19.69
CA PRO A 170 10.18 -11.11 -18.94
C PRO A 170 10.71 -10.88 -17.51
N LYS A 171 11.22 -9.67 -17.22
CA LYS A 171 11.67 -9.27 -15.88
C LYS A 171 10.56 -8.71 -15.01
N THR A 172 9.41 -8.41 -15.58
CA THR A 172 8.27 -7.86 -14.81
C THR A 172 7.77 -8.91 -13.84
N ARG A 173 7.77 -8.57 -12.55
CA ARG A 173 7.35 -9.46 -11.46
C ARG A 173 6.10 -8.99 -10.77
N ALA A 174 5.87 -7.69 -10.73
CA ALA A 174 4.68 -7.13 -10.12
C ALA A 174 4.26 -5.83 -10.81
N MET A 175 3.00 -5.48 -10.62
CA MET A 175 2.49 -4.13 -10.82
C MET A 175 1.89 -3.63 -9.50
N ILE A 176 2.20 -2.39 -9.12
CA ILE A 176 1.57 -1.73 -7.99
C ILE A 176 0.59 -0.68 -8.49
N ILE A 177 -0.62 -0.73 -7.95
CA ILE A 177 -1.66 0.29 -8.18
C ILE A 177 -2.22 0.79 -6.85
N ASN A 178 -2.81 1.98 -6.88
CA ASN A 178 -3.44 2.61 -5.73
C ASN A 178 -4.82 3.12 -6.19
N SER A 179 -5.91 2.70 -5.51
CA SER A 179 -7.28 3.14 -5.83
C SER A 179 -8.15 3.13 -4.57
N PRO A 180 -8.74 4.25 -4.17
CA PRO A 180 -8.62 5.61 -4.74
C PRO A 180 -7.18 6.10 -4.78
N HIS A 181 -6.83 6.80 -5.84
CA HIS A 181 -5.44 7.06 -6.22
C HIS A 181 -4.83 8.30 -5.55
N ASN A 182 -3.64 8.17 -4.99
CA ASN A 182 -2.82 9.28 -4.53
C ASN A 182 -1.73 9.58 -5.59
N PRO A 183 -1.69 10.78 -6.22
CA PRO A 183 -2.33 12.02 -5.77
C PRO A 183 -3.59 12.44 -6.56
N THR A 184 -4.09 11.68 -7.53
CA THR A 184 -5.09 12.14 -8.49
C THR A 184 -6.54 12.08 -7.99
N GLY A 185 -6.82 11.28 -6.96
CA GLY A 185 -8.17 11.00 -6.48
C GLY A 185 -8.98 10.06 -7.38
N THR A 186 -8.39 9.55 -8.46
CA THR A 186 -9.07 8.65 -9.41
C THR A 186 -9.44 7.33 -8.75
N VAL A 187 -10.65 6.88 -8.97
CA VAL A 187 -11.09 5.50 -8.70
C VAL A 187 -11.16 4.78 -10.05
N TYR A 188 -10.37 3.73 -10.21
CA TYR A 188 -10.40 2.95 -11.46
C TYR A 188 -11.70 2.17 -11.56
N SER A 189 -12.28 2.16 -12.77
CA SER A 189 -13.52 1.44 -13.01
C SER A 189 -13.32 -0.09 -12.99
N ARG A 190 -14.41 -0.82 -12.85
CA ARG A 190 -14.38 -2.29 -12.91
C ARG A 190 -13.82 -2.77 -14.25
N GLU A 191 -14.21 -2.16 -15.36
CA GLU A 191 -13.75 -2.49 -16.70
C GLU A 191 -12.24 -2.29 -16.87
N GLU A 192 -11.70 -1.17 -16.35
CA GLU A 192 -10.25 -0.93 -16.35
C GLU A 192 -9.50 -2.00 -15.56
N LEU A 193 -10.01 -2.38 -14.38
CA LEU A 193 -9.38 -3.38 -13.52
C LEU A 193 -9.49 -4.81 -14.09
N GLU A 194 -10.62 -5.15 -14.71
CA GLU A 194 -10.79 -6.43 -15.44
C GLU A 194 -9.84 -6.51 -16.64
N GLY A 195 -9.71 -5.42 -17.39
CA GLY A 195 -8.73 -5.33 -18.48
C GLY A 195 -7.30 -5.48 -17.99
N LEU A 196 -6.94 -4.81 -16.89
CA LEU A 196 -5.63 -4.95 -16.26
C LEU A 196 -5.35 -6.38 -15.83
N THR A 197 -6.26 -7.01 -15.10
CA THR A 197 -6.07 -8.39 -14.61
C THR A 197 -5.96 -9.40 -15.73
N ALA A 198 -6.69 -9.21 -16.84
CA ALA A 198 -6.57 -10.04 -18.04
C ALA A 198 -5.17 -9.91 -18.70
N ILE A 199 -4.62 -8.69 -18.77
CA ILE A 199 -3.25 -8.46 -19.28
C ILE A 199 -2.23 -9.16 -18.38
N LEU A 200 -2.33 -9.02 -17.05
CA LEU A 200 -1.42 -9.63 -16.11
C LEU A 200 -1.49 -11.17 -16.13
N ALA A 201 -2.68 -11.74 -16.30
CA ALA A 201 -2.87 -13.19 -16.42
C ALA A 201 -2.16 -13.73 -17.67
N LYS A 202 -2.42 -13.14 -18.85
CA LYS A 202 -1.73 -13.52 -20.10
C LYS A 202 -0.21 -13.38 -20.00
N ALA A 203 0.25 -12.32 -19.34
CA ALA A 203 1.67 -12.09 -19.15
C ALA A 203 2.29 -13.09 -18.17
N SER A 204 1.58 -13.51 -17.12
CA SER A 204 2.00 -14.57 -16.20
C SER A 204 2.20 -15.89 -16.92
N GLU A 205 1.24 -16.30 -17.76
CA GLU A 205 1.33 -17.50 -18.61
C GLU A 205 2.51 -17.41 -19.58
N ARG A 206 2.63 -16.31 -20.32
CA ARG A 206 3.71 -16.07 -21.27
C ARG A 206 5.09 -16.12 -20.63
N ASN A 207 5.24 -15.57 -19.44
CA ASN A 207 6.52 -15.49 -18.73
C ASN A 207 6.82 -16.75 -17.88
N GLY A 208 5.86 -17.69 -17.76
CA GLY A 208 5.98 -18.92 -16.97
C GLY A 208 6.15 -18.65 -15.47
N ARG A 209 5.74 -17.48 -14.99
CA ARG A 209 5.77 -17.12 -13.56
C ARG A 209 4.68 -16.09 -13.23
N PRO A 210 4.14 -16.11 -12.00
CA PRO A 210 3.13 -15.13 -11.58
C PRO A 210 3.61 -13.69 -11.70
N LEU A 211 2.78 -12.80 -12.25
CA LEU A 211 2.88 -11.36 -12.09
C LEU A 211 1.93 -10.93 -10.97
N TYR A 212 2.48 -10.42 -9.88
CA TYR A 212 1.68 -9.99 -8.74
C TYR A 212 1.02 -8.64 -9.00
N LEU A 213 -0.24 -8.51 -8.59
CA LEU A 213 -0.94 -7.22 -8.55
C LEU A 213 -0.95 -6.74 -7.09
N VAL A 214 -0.05 -5.81 -6.78
CA VAL A 214 0.04 -5.20 -5.45
C VAL A 214 -0.91 -4.01 -5.39
N VAL A 215 -1.92 -4.13 -4.54
CA VAL A 215 -2.97 -3.14 -4.36
C VAL A 215 -2.69 -2.34 -3.09
N ASP A 216 -2.21 -1.11 -3.22
CA ASP A 216 -2.07 -0.18 -2.09
C ASP A 216 -3.39 0.55 -1.88
N GLU A 217 -4.14 0.19 -0.81
CA GLU A 217 -5.53 0.63 -0.63
C GLU A 217 -5.76 1.29 0.74
N PRO A 218 -5.09 2.39 1.07
CA PRO A 218 -5.33 3.11 2.32
C PRO A 218 -6.54 4.05 2.27
N TYR A 219 -7.17 4.27 1.11
CA TYR A 219 -8.16 5.33 0.87
C TYR A 219 -9.54 4.83 0.44
N ARG A 220 -9.85 3.53 0.51
CA ARG A 220 -11.15 2.97 0.08
C ARG A 220 -12.34 3.73 0.66
N PHE A 221 -12.27 4.13 1.92
CA PHE A 221 -13.31 4.88 2.63
C PHE A 221 -13.50 6.33 2.15
N LEU A 222 -12.60 6.88 1.32
CA LEU A 222 -12.63 8.25 0.78
C LEU A 222 -13.20 8.30 -0.64
N ALA A 223 -14.03 7.36 -1.02
CA ALA A 223 -14.84 7.46 -2.23
C ALA A 223 -16.10 8.28 -1.95
N PHE A 224 -16.38 9.28 -2.79
CA PHE A 224 -17.51 10.21 -2.64
C PHE A 224 -18.55 9.96 -3.73
N ASP A 225 -19.70 10.64 -3.63
CA ASP A 225 -20.77 10.64 -4.63
C ASP A 225 -21.33 9.23 -4.97
N GLY A 226 -21.22 8.29 -4.04
CA GLY A 226 -21.68 6.91 -4.23
C GLY A 226 -20.80 6.08 -5.17
N VAL A 227 -19.61 6.56 -5.50
CA VAL A 227 -18.65 5.80 -6.31
C VAL A 227 -18.23 4.54 -5.57
N GLU A 228 -18.48 3.39 -6.18
CA GLU A 228 -17.99 2.09 -5.67
C GLU A 228 -16.52 1.91 -6.03
N VAL A 229 -15.72 1.48 -5.06
CA VAL A 229 -14.32 1.08 -5.27
C VAL A 229 -14.30 -0.42 -5.54
N PRO A 230 -14.01 -0.87 -6.78
CA PRO A 230 -14.01 -2.30 -7.08
C PRO A 230 -12.92 -3.04 -6.31
N SER A 231 -13.17 -4.29 -5.94
CA SER A 231 -12.20 -5.14 -5.26
C SER A 231 -11.42 -6.00 -6.24
N LEU A 232 -10.11 -6.08 -6.05
CA LEU A 232 -9.21 -6.87 -6.88
C LEU A 232 -8.89 -8.26 -6.31
N LEU A 233 -9.14 -8.49 -5.01
CA LEU A 233 -8.90 -9.79 -4.40
C LEU A 233 -9.73 -10.94 -5.04
N PRO A 234 -11.03 -10.76 -5.36
CA PRO A 234 -11.79 -11.78 -6.06
C PRO A 234 -11.56 -11.81 -7.59
N MET A 235 -10.88 -10.81 -8.17
CA MET A 235 -10.70 -10.71 -9.63
C MET A 235 -9.42 -11.39 -10.13
N TYR A 236 -8.38 -11.47 -9.29
CA TYR A 236 -7.07 -11.93 -9.74
C TYR A 236 -6.38 -12.80 -8.70
N PRO A 237 -5.93 -14.02 -9.05
CA PRO A 237 -5.36 -14.96 -8.08
C PRO A 237 -4.06 -14.46 -7.44
N TYR A 238 -3.28 -13.65 -8.14
CA TYR A 238 -2.03 -13.09 -7.61
C TYR A 238 -2.20 -11.64 -7.13
N ALA A 239 -3.43 -11.25 -6.76
CA ALA A 239 -3.67 -9.96 -6.10
C ALA A 239 -3.26 -10.03 -4.63
N VAL A 240 -2.53 -9.01 -4.19
CA VAL A 240 -2.06 -8.84 -2.81
C VAL A 240 -2.39 -7.42 -2.37
N LEU A 241 -3.29 -7.30 -1.41
CA LEU A 241 -3.70 -6.02 -0.85
C LEU A 241 -2.76 -5.61 0.28
N ALA A 242 -2.28 -4.37 0.25
CA ALA A 242 -1.57 -3.70 1.34
C ALA A 242 -2.40 -2.51 1.83
N SER A 243 -2.67 -2.44 3.13
CA SER A 243 -3.41 -1.31 3.71
C SER A 243 -3.00 -1.04 5.16
N SER A 244 -3.62 -0.04 5.78
CA SER A 244 -3.34 0.32 7.17
C SER A 244 -4.49 1.09 7.79
N PHE A 245 -4.46 1.22 9.12
CA PHE A 245 -5.38 2.05 9.88
C PHE A 245 -4.93 3.51 10.02
N SER A 246 -3.88 3.89 9.28
CA SER A 246 -3.31 5.24 9.33
C SER A 246 -4.29 6.33 8.94
N LYS A 247 -5.17 6.06 7.95
CA LYS A 247 -6.07 7.05 7.37
C LYS A 247 -7.50 6.91 7.89
N ASN A 248 -8.08 5.72 7.78
CA ASN A 248 -9.47 5.46 8.16
C ASN A 248 -9.76 5.57 9.66
N LEU A 249 -8.77 5.25 10.52
CA LEU A 249 -8.88 5.37 11.97
C LEU A 249 -8.02 6.48 12.57
N CYS A 250 -7.37 7.31 11.75
CA CYS A 250 -6.45 8.37 12.19
C CYS A 250 -5.31 7.85 13.11
N LEU A 251 -4.82 6.63 12.85
CA LEU A 251 -3.79 5.95 13.64
C LEU A 251 -2.43 5.92 12.94
N ALA A 252 -2.07 7.01 12.23
CA ALA A 252 -0.84 7.05 11.46
C ALA A 252 0.42 6.84 12.32
N GLY A 253 0.42 7.29 13.58
CA GLY A 253 1.51 7.14 14.53
C GLY A 253 1.69 5.71 15.06
N GLU A 254 0.61 4.93 15.14
CA GLU A 254 0.60 3.58 15.72
C GLU A 254 1.24 2.52 14.81
N ARG A 255 1.46 2.83 13.56
CA ARG A 255 2.10 1.93 12.58
C ARG A 255 1.42 0.58 12.46
N VAL A 256 0.10 0.52 12.43
CA VAL A 256 -0.67 -0.71 12.25
C VAL A 256 -1.17 -0.81 10.82
N GLY A 257 -0.82 -1.89 10.14
CA GLY A 257 -1.24 -2.21 8.79
C GLY A 257 -1.36 -3.71 8.58
N PHE A 258 -1.67 -4.10 7.38
CA PHE A 258 -1.88 -5.50 7.04
C PHE A 258 -1.65 -5.77 5.55
N ILE A 259 -1.44 -7.06 5.27
CA ILE A 259 -1.51 -7.66 3.94
C ILE A 259 -2.74 -8.55 3.92
N ALA A 260 -3.48 -8.56 2.82
CA ALA A 260 -4.48 -9.59 2.54
C ALA A 260 -4.20 -10.21 1.17
N LEU A 261 -4.28 -11.53 1.11
CA LEU A 261 -4.07 -12.31 -0.11
C LEU A 261 -5.41 -12.59 -0.80
N SER A 262 -5.40 -12.71 -2.12
CA SER A 262 -6.54 -13.21 -2.85
C SER A 262 -6.92 -14.62 -2.35
N PRO A 263 -8.21 -14.92 -2.08
CA PRO A 263 -8.62 -16.27 -1.71
C PRO A 263 -8.40 -17.29 -2.85
N LEU A 264 -8.17 -16.80 -4.07
CA LEU A 264 -7.84 -17.63 -5.24
C LEU A 264 -6.38 -18.05 -5.27
N PHE A 265 -5.51 -17.50 -4.41
CA PHE A 265 -4.07 -17.73 -4.42
C PHE A 265 -3.71 -19.21 -4.23
N GLY A 266 -4.40 -19.91 -3.32
CA GLY A 266 -4.17 -21.34 -3.04
C GLY A 266 -4.71 -22.31 -4.08
N LEU A 267 -5.50 -21.85 -5.06
CA LEU A 267 -6.06 -22.71 -6.11
C LEU A 267 -5.09 -22.97 -7.26
N PHE A 268 -3.97 -22.23 -7.31
CA PHE A 268 -2.99 -22.28 -8.40
C PHE A 268 -1.55 -22.53 -7.91
N ALA A 269 -1.38 -22.82 -6.62
CA ALA A 269 -0.08 -23.09 -5.99
C ALA A 269 0.27 -24.59 -6.00
#